data_5313aa3eee118b5607cc3aa71b224fe6
#
_entry.id   5313aa3eee118b5607cc3aa71b224fe6
#
_cell.length_a   1.000
_cell.length_b   1.000
_cell.length_c   1.000
_cell.angle_alpha   90.00
_cell.angle_beta   90.00
_cell.angle_gamma   90.00
#
_symmetry.space_group_name_H-M   'P 1'
#
loop_
_entity.id
_entity.type
_entity.pdbx_description
1 polymer ?
#
loop_
_entity_poly.entity_id
_entity_poly.type
_entity_poly.pdbx_seq_one_letter_code
_entity_poly.pdbx_strand_id
1 'polypeptide(L)'
;MRRPAIVIVTFMRQQLLEGLLDSILTLTVAPWRVVVVDNENSPETARIVAEFGARADAQWGPTTGDEDSEGGASRAVYDPMPENTGGSGGFSEGVRRAYELGAEWFWVMDDDVSVLPDALETLGRWSEETD
;
A
#
# COMPACT_ATOMS: atom_id res chain seq x y z
N MET A 1 7.17 -12.47 -8.82
CA MET A 1 6.41 -11.18 -8.74
C MET A 1 7.35 -10.09 -8.29
N ARG A 2 7.62 -9.13 -9.13
CA ARG A 2 8.52 -8.02 -8.82
C ARG A 2 7.73 -6.78 -8.45
N ARG A 3 8.21 -6.08 -7.43
CA ARG A 3 7.67 -4.78 -6.97
C ARG A 3 6.15 -4.75 -6.83
N PRO A 4 5.57 -5.65 -6.01
CA PRO A 4 4.12 -5.64 -5.79
C PRO A 4 3.71 -4.46 -4.90
N ALA A 5 2.83 -3.62 -5.40
CA ALA A 5 2.26 -2.52 -4.63
C ALA A 5 0.83 -2.86 -4.23
N ILE A 6 0.52 -2.65 -2.96
CA ILE A 6 -0.86 -2.68 -2.48
C ILE A 6 -1.39 -1.25 -2.63
N VAL A 7 -2.56 -1.09 -3.24
CA VAL A 7 -3.22 0.21 -3.42
C VAL A 7 -4.53 0.18 -2.66
N ILE A 8 -4.66 1.08 -1.70
CA ILE A 8 -5.83 1.20 -0.82
C ILE A 8 -6.45 2.56 -1.03
N VAL A 9 -7.79 2.61 -1.12
CA VAL A 9 -8.54 3.88 -1.13
C VAL A 9 -9.36 3.96 0.15
N THR A 10 -9.29 5.08 0.84
CA THR A 10 -10.02 5.30 2.09
C THR A 10 -10.71 6.65 2.10
N PHE A 11 -11.86 6.71 2.79
CA PHE A 11 -12.63 7.94 3.00
C PHE A 11 -13.41 7.82 4.31
N MET A 12 -13.03 8.59 5.33
CA MET A 12 -13.72 8.68 6.62
C MET A 12 -13.91 7.34 7.36
N ARG A 13 -12.96 6.41 7.21
CA ARG A 13 -13.04 5.07 7.79
C ARG A 13 -11.73 4.68 8.48
N GLN A 14 -11.25 5.54 9.38
CA GLN A 14 -9.93 5.37 10.01
C GLN A 14 -9.79 4.04 10.74
N GLN A 15 -10.83 3.59 11.46
CA GLN A 15 -10.75 2.31 12.18
C GLN A 15 -10.63 1.11 11.25
N LEU A 16 -11.37 1.12 10.14
CA LEU A 16 -11.28 0.07 9.13
C LEU A 16 -9.91 0.07 8.48
N LEU A 17 -9.39 1.24 8.14
CA LEU A 17 -8.06 1.39 7.57
C LEU A 17 -6.99 0.83 8.53
N GLU A 18 -7.06 1.17 9.81
CA GLU A 18 -6.12 0.65 10.81
C GLU A 18 -6.16 -0.88 10.86
N GLY A 19 -7.34 -1.47 10.83
CA GLY A 19 -7.51 -2.93 10.81
C GLY A 19 -6.88 -3.57 9.58
N LEU A 20 -7.08 -2.98 8.41
CA LEU A 20 -6.46 -3.47 7.17
C LEU A 20 -4.93 -3.36 7.25
N LEU A 21 -4.41 -2.21 7.66
CA LEU A 21 -2.96 -1.98 7.76
C LEU A 21 -2.32 -2.95 8.78
N ASP A 22 -2.98 -3.20 9.91
CA ASP A 22 -2.52 -4.19 10.87
C ASP A 22 -2.46 -5.59 10.26
N SER A 23 -3.46 -5.96 9.44
CA SER A 23 -3.46 -7.26 8.77
C SER A 23 -2.32 -7.35 7.73
N ILE A 24 -2.02 -6.27 7.05
CA ILE A 24 -0.90 -6.24 6.08
C ILE A 24 0.44 -6.52 6.78
N LEU A 25 0.61 -6.03 8.02
CA LEU A 25 1.83 -6.31 8.78
C LEU A 25 2.00 -7.80 9.14
N THR A 26 0.95 -8.61 9.02
CA THR A 26 1.04 -10.05 9.25
C THR A 26 1.49 -10.84 8.02
N LEU A 27 1.62 -10.19 6.87
CA LEU A 27 2.00 -10.87 5.64
C LEU A 27 3.36 -11.56 5.77
N THR A 28 3.46 -12.80 5.26
CA THR A 28 4.70 -13.58 5.29
C THR A 28 5.73 -13.06 4.29
N VAL A 29 5.26 -12.36 3.26
CA VAL A 29 6.10 -11.71 2.25
C VAL A 29 5.78 -10.22 2.28
N ALA A 30 6.81 -9.38 2.37
CA ALA A 30 6.63 -7.94 2.41
C ALA A 30 6.13 -7.40 1.07
N PRO A 31 5.09 -6.56 1.05
CA PRO A 31 4.76 -5.80 -0.16
C PRO A 31 5.88 -4.79 -0.43
N TRP A 32 6.15 -4.53 -1.70
CA TRP A 32 7.15 -3.54 -2.07
C TRP A 32 6.75 -2.13 -1.63
N ARG A 33 5.51 -1.76 -1.88
CA ARG A 33 4.92 -0.49 -1.44
C ARG A 33 3.48 -0.71 -1.01
N VAL A 34 3.00 0.15 -0.12
CA VAL A 34 1.59 0.26 0.24
C VAL A 34 1.20 1.72 0.01
N VAL A 35 0.41 1.96 -1.02
CA VAL A 35 -0.07 3.30 -1.37
C VAL A 35 -1.47 3.48 -0.80
N VAL A 36 -1.65 4.45 0.06
CA VAL A 36 -2.95 4.77 0.65
C VAL A 36 -3.44 6.09 0.07
N VAL A 37 -4.48 6.01 -0.75
CA VAL A 37 -5.14 7.19 -1.31
C VAL A 37 -6.19 7.67 -0.32
N ASP A 38 -6.03 8.89 0.18
CA ASP A 38 -6.93 9.49 1.15
C ASP A 38 -7.87 10.48 0.46
N ASN A 39 -9.11 10.06 0.23
CA ASN A 39 -10.13 10.90 -0.38
C ASN A 39 -10.69 11.96 0.57
N GLU A 40 -10.35 11.89 1.85
CA GLU A 40 -10.75 12.89 2.85
C GLU A 40 -9.71 13.98 3.04
N ASN A 41 -8.45 13.67 2.75
CA ASN A 41 -7.30 14.54 3.03
C ASN A 41 -7.25 14.88 4.54
N SER A 42 -7.27 13.85 5.38
CA SER A 42 -7.40 13.95 6.83
C SER A 42 -6.02 13.86 7.51
N PRO A 43 -5.71 14.78 8.45
CA PRO A 43 -4.49 14.66 9.26
C PRO A 43 -4.44 13.35 10.05
N GLU A 44 -5.58 12.85 10.50
CA GLU A 44 -5.62 11.58 11.23
C GLU A 44 -5.26 10.40 10.33
N THR A 45 -5.77 10.36 9.10
CA THR A 45 -5.40 9.33 8.13
C THR A 45 -3.91 9.41 7.80
N ALA A 46 -3.37 10.62 7.62
CA ALA A 46 -1.94 10.82 7.39
C ALA A 46 -1.11 10.25 8.55
N ARG A 47 -1.54 10.46 9.80
CA ARG A 47 -0.87 9.93 10.99
C ARG A 47 -0.91 8.40 11.01
N ILE A 48 -2.06 7.80 10.70
CA ILE A 48 -2.23 6.36 10.66
C ILE A 48 -1.28 5.73 9.64
N VAL A 49 -1.20 6.31 8.44
CA VAL A 49 -0.30 5.82 7.39
C VAL A 49 1.17 5.99 7.79
N ALA A 50 1.53 7.10 8.41
CA ALA A 50 2.89 7.34 8.89
C ALA A 50 3.30 6.32 9.96
N GLU A 51 2.42 6.02 10.91
CA GLU A 51 2.67 5.02 11.95
C GLU A 51 2.80 3.62 11.35
N PHE A 52 1.94 3.27 10.40
CA PHE A 52 2.06 2.01 9.68
C PHE A 52 3.40 1.93 8.95
N GLY A 53 3.79 2.99 8.26
CA GLY A 53 5.06 3.04 7.54
C GLY A 53 6.26 2.82 8.44
N ALA A 54 6.26 3.43 9.63
CA ALA A 54 7.33 3.24 10.60
C ALA A 54 7.40 1.78 11.06
N ARG A 55 6.25 1.15 11.32
CA ARG A 55 6.18 -0.26 11.74
C ARG A 55 6.61 -1.20 10.61
N ALA A 56 6.16 -0.96 9.38
CA ALA A 56 6.54 -1.76 8.22
C ALA A 56 8.04 -1.66 7.95
N ASP A 57 8.59 -0.47 7.99
CA ASP A 57 10.02 -0.24 7.75
C ASP A 57 10.88 -0.85 8.86
N ALA A 58 10.39 -0.85 10.11
CA ALA A 58 11.08 -1.52 11.21
C ALA A 58 11.03 -3.04 11.08
N GLN A 59 9.93 -3.58 10.58
CA GLN A 59 9.71 -5.03 10.46
C GLN A 59 10.42 -5.61 9.24
N TRP A 60 10.35 -4.94 8.09
CA TRP A 60 10.82 -5.46 6.81
C TRP A 60 12.03 -4.71 6.24
N GLY A 61 12.37 -3.59 6.80
CA GLY A 61 13.31 -2.64 6.23
C GLY A 61 12.66 -1.75 5.18
N PRO A 62 13.23 -0.57 4.91
CA PRO A 62 12.75 0.27 3.81
C PRO A 62 12.99 -0.42 2.47
N THR A 63 12.30 0.04 1.43
CA THR A 63 12.50 -0.53 0.09
C THR A 63 13.93 -0.24 -0.39
N THR A 64 14.53 -1.27 -1.00
CA THR A 64 15.83 -1.15 -1.64
C THR A 64 15.65 -1.31 -3.15
N GLY A 65 16.55 -0.74 -3.94
CA GLY A 65 16.54 -0.91 -5.38
C GLY A 65 15.96 0.24 -6.18
N ASP A 66 15.57 1.33 -5.52
CA ASP A 66 15.33 2.59 -6.21
C ASP A 66 16.67 3.24 -6.49
N GLU A 67 16.98 3.40 -7.76
CA GLU A 67 18.24 4.00 -8.21
C GLU A 67 18.41 5.43 -7.70
N ASP A 68 17.31 6.09 -7.32
CA ASP A 68 17.29 7.48 -6.93
C ASP A 68 17.26 7.71 -5.40
N SER A 69 17.21 6.66 -4.57
CA SER A 69 17.15 6.85 -3.12
C SER A 69 18.39 6.32 -2.43
N GLU A 70 19.18 7.24 -1.88
CA GLU A 70 20.26 6.89 -0.97
C GLU A 70 19.64 6.44 0.37
N GLY A 71 19.68 5.13 0.65
CA GLY A 71 19.21 4.58 1.91
C GLY A 71 17.80 3.99 1.90
N GLY A 72 17.17 3.93 0.72
CA GLY A 72 15.84 3.35 0.60
C GLY A 72 14.73 4.33 0.91
N ALA A 73 13.50 3.94 0.57
CA ALA A 73 12.31 4.74 0.81
C ALA A 73 11.32 3.94 1.66
N SER A 74 10.43 4.64 2.39
CA SER A 74 9.39 4.00 3.18
C SER A 74 8.51 3.12 2.29
N ARG A 75 8.08 1.97 2.83
CA ARG A 75 7.13 1.10 2.14
C ARG A 75 5.74 1.72 2.05
N ALA A 76 5.40 2.62 2.97
CA ALA A 76 4.10 3.29 2.96
C ALA A 76 4.19 4.62 2.21
N VAL A 77 3.21 4.86 1.35
CA VAL A 77 3.09 6.12 0.60
C VAL A 77 1.70 6.69 0.88
N TYR A 78 1.66 7.89 1.44
CA TYR A 78 0.42 8.60 1.68
C TYR A 78 0.12 9.51 0.49
N ASP A 79 -1.07 9.32 -0.10
CA ASP A 79 -1.47 10.04 -1.32
C ASP A 79 -2.81 10.75 -1.08
N PRO A 80 -2.79 11.99 -0.54
CA PRO A 80 -4.02 12.73 -0.28
C PRO A 80 -4.59 13.29 -1.57
N MET A 81 -5.93 13.17 -1.70
CA MET A 81 -6.66 13.79 -2.82
C MET A 81 -7.13 15.18 -2.42
N PRO A 82 -7.10 16.16 -3.32
CA PRO A 82 -7.57 17.51 -3.02
C PRO A 82 -9.08 17.55 -2.77
N GLU A 83 -9.82 16.59 -3.33
CA GLU A 83 -11.27 16.44 -3.14
C GLU A 83 -11.65 14.97 -3.28
N ASN A 84 -12.83 14.61 -2.77
CA ASN A 84 -13.33 13.25 -2.91
C ASN A 84 -13.78 13.02 -4.36
N THR A 85 -13.04 12.15 -5.07
CA THR A 85 -13.33 11.76 -6.46
C THR A 85 -14.03 10.42 -6.56
N GLY A 86 -14.48 9.87 -5.42
CA GLY A 86 -15.11 8.54 -5.36
C GLY A 86 -14.08 7.42 -5.42
N GLY A 87 -14.57 6.18 -5.34
CA GLY A 87 -13.73 4.99 -5.34
C GLY A 87 -12.93 4.83 -6.63
N SER A 88 -13.60 4.98 -7.80
CA SER A 88 -12.91 4.78 -9.08
C SER A 88 -11.83 5.84 -9.33
N GLY A 89 -12.08 7.10 -8.95
CA GLY A 89 -11.07 8.16 -9.05
C GLY A 89 -9.90 7.90 -8.12
N GLY A 90 -10.18 7.43 -6.89
CA GLY A 90 -9.14 7.08 -5.92
C GLY A 90 -8.26 5.92 -6.39
N PHE A 91 -8.86 4.85 -6.88
CA PHE A 91 -8.09 3.70 -7.39
C PHE A 91 -7.25 4.07 -8.61
N SER A 92 -7.83 4.85 -9.52
CA SER A 92 -7.09 5.35 -10.69
C SER A 92 -5.86 6.16 -10.27
N GLU A 93 -6.00 7.06 -9.31
CA GLU A 93 -4.88 7.84 -8.77
C GLU A 93 -3.86 6.96 -8.08
N GLY A 94 -4.30 6.01 -7.26
CA GLY A 94 -3.41 5.13 -6.52
C GLY A 94 -2.56 4.25 -7.44
N VAL A 95 -3.18 3.68 -8.48
CA VAL A 95 -2.47 2.88 -9.47
C VAL A 95 -1.48 3.75 -10.26
N ARG A 96 -1.90 4.96 -10.64
CA ARG A 96 -1.01 5.93 -11.31
C ARG A 96 0.22 6.23 -10.44
N ARG A 97 -0.01 6.52 -9.16
CA ARG A 97 1.07 6.81 -8.22
C ARG A 97 2.03 5.63 -8.05
N ALA A 98 1.48 4.43 -7.85
CA ALA A 98 2.28 3.23 -7.71
C ALA A 98 3.10 2.94 -8.97
N TYR A 99 2.49 3.13 -10.14
CA TYR A 99 3.18 2.96 -11.42
C TYR A 99 4.34 3.94 -11.56
N GLU A 100 4.13 5.21 -11.22
CA GLU A 100 5.19 6.22 -11.26
C GLU A 100 6.36 5.87 -10.32
N LEU A 101 6.06 5.25 -9.17
CA LEU A 101 7.09 4.81 -8.23
C LEU A 101 7.88 3.60 -8.74
N GLY A 102 7.35 2.90 -9.74
CA GLY A 102 8.03 1.75 -10.34
C GLY A 102 7.39 0.40 -10.06
N ALA A 103 6.16 0.38 -9.55
CA ALA A 103 5.45 -0.88 -9.32
C ALA A 103 5.21 -1.63 -10.63
N GLU A 104 5.36 -2.95 -10.58
CA GLU A 104 5.09 -3.84 -11.72
C GLU A 104 3.84 -4.68 -11.50
N TRP A 105 3.39 -4.81 -10.25
CA TRP A 105 2.18 -5.52 -9.87
C TRP A 105 1.36 -4.64 -8.94
N PHE A 106 0.03 -4.69 -9.09
CA PHE A 106 -0.89 -3.86 -8.33
C PHE A 106 -1.95 -4.74 -7.69
N TRP A 107 -2.02 -4.70 -6.36
CA TRP A 107 -3.07 -5.36 -5.61
C TRP A 107 -3.96 -4.28 -5.01
N VAL A 108 -5.11 -4.04 -5.66
CA VAL A 108 -6.03 -2.98 -5.25
C VAL A 108 -7.06 -3.52 -4.28
N MET A 109 -7.37 -2.75 -3.25
CA MET A 109 -8.34 -3.19 -2.24
C MET A 109 -8.99 -1.98 -1.57
N ASP A 110 -10.21 -2.20 -1.08
CA ASP A 110 -10.93 -1.21 -0.28
C ASP A 110 -10.46 -1.28 1.18
N ASP A 111 -10.80 -0.25 1.98
CA ASP A 111 -10.36 -0.13 3.37
C ASP A 111 -11.10 -1.07 4.34
N ASP A 112 -12.16 -1.73 3.90
CA ASP A 112 -13.01 -2.61 4.73
C ASP A 112 -12.65 -4.10 4.63
N VAL A 113 -11.49 -4.43 4.09
CA VAL A 113 -11.01 -5.81 3.98
C VAL A 113 -9.85 -6.05 4.95
N SER A 114 -9.51 -7.32 5.13
CA SER A 114 -8.27 -7.71 5.81
C SER A 114 -7.60 -8.81 4.97
N VAL A 115 -6.28 -8.90 5.07
CA VAL A 115 -5.53 -9.89 4.28
C VAL A 115 -5.11 -11.06 5.15
N LEU A 116 -5.05 -12.25 4.56
CA LEU A 116 -4.50 -13.43 5.22
C LEU A 116 -2.97 -13.40 5.14
N PRO A 117 -2.28 -13.97 6.14
CA PRO A 117 -0.81 -13.88 6.19
C PRO A 117 -0.09 -14.40 4.95
N ASP A 118 -0.61 -15.41 4.29
CA ASP A 118 0.02 -16.01 3.11
C ASP A 118 -0.51 -15.48 1.77
N ALA A 119 -1.38 -14.47 1.80
CA ALA A 119 -2.07 -14.01 0.59
C ALA A 119 -1.09 -13.52 -0.48
N LEU A 120 -0.15 -12.66 -0.14
CA LEU A 120 0.81 -12.13 -1.11
C LEU A 120 1.77 -13.21 -1.60
N GLU A 121 2.20 -14.10 -0.73
CA GLU A 121 3.02 -15.24 -1.08
C GLU A 121 2.31 -16.14 -2.09
N THR A 122 1.03 -16.42 -1.87
CA THR A 122 0.20 -17.22 -2.78
C THR A 122 0.06 -16.56 -4.14
N LEU A 123 -0.23 -15.24 -4.16
CA LEU A 123 -0.32 -14.48 -5.40
C LEU A 123 1.02 -14.50 -6.16
N GLY A 124 2.12 -14.42 -5.44
CA GLY A 124 3.45 -14.50 -6.02
C GLY A 124 3.69 -15.82 -6.74
N ARG A 125 3.31 -16.94 -6.12
CA ARG A 125 3.41 -18.27 -6.73
C ARG A 125 2.53 -18.39 -7.97
N TRP A 126 1.32 -17.87 -7.90
CA TRP A 126 0.40 -17.88 -9.06
C TRP A 126 0.97 -17.08 -10.23
N SER A 127 1.59 -15.94 -9.97
CA SER A 127 2.17 -15.13 -11.03
C SER A 127 3.32 -15.86 -11.74
N GLU A 128 4.11 -16.63 -11.01
CA GLU A 128 5.22 -17.43 -11.58
C GLU A 128 4.70 -18.59 -12.43
N GLU A 129 3.59 -19.22 -12.03
CA GLU A 129 3.00 -20.33 -12.75
C GLU A 129 2.31 -19.91 -14.04
N THR A 130 1.80 -18.67 -14.11
CA THR A 130 1.03 -18.17 -15.25
C THR A 130 1.85 -17.36 -16.25
N ASP A 131 3.04 -16.97 -15.88
CA ASP A 131 3.96 -16.28 -16.76
C ASP A 131 4.78 -17.33 -17.59
#